data_42247b5117309cd3ef9fab4477f03770
#
_entry.id   42247b5117309cd3ef9fab4477f03770
#
_cell.length_a   1.000
_cell.length_b   1.000
_cell.length_c   1.000
_cell.angle_alpha   90.00
_cell.angle_beta   90.00
_cell.angle_gamma   90.00
#
_symmetry.space_group_name_H-M   'P 1'
#
loop_
_entity.id
_entity.type
_entity.pdbx_description
1 polymer ?
#
loop_
_entity_poly.entity_id
_entity_poly.type
_entity_poly.pdbx_seq_one_letter_code
_entity_poly.pdbx_strand_id
1 'polypeptide(L)'
;MNNYELITIIGPTASGKTAFAAALAARLDTEIISGDSRQVYRSMDIGTGKDLADYVVDGKQIPYHLIDICNPGDKYNVFEYQHDFHKAFEEIRKKGKLPILCGGTGMYIESVLRGFKLLDVPQNPALRESLKGKSLAELEQILASYKVLHNKTDVDSAQRAIRAIEIEEFYKTEAPDKREYAPILSLIHI
;
A
#
# COMPACT_ATOMS: atom_id res chain seq x y z
N MET A 1 -23.86 -5.55 -16.70
CA MET A 1 -22.52 -6.18 -16.63
C MET A 1 -21.71 -5.42 -15.60
N ASN A 2 -21.17 -6.10 -14.58
CA ASN A 2 -20.28 -5.43 -13.64
C ASN A 2 -19.01 -5.03 -14.40
N ASN A 3 -18.81 -3.72 -14.58
CA ASN A 3 -17.59 -3.20 -15.22
C ASN A 3 -16.48 -3.17 -14.17
N TYR A 4 -15.76 -4.27 -14.03
CA TYR A 4 -14.54 -4.27 -13.23
C TYR A 4 -13.53 -3.27 -13.80
N GLU A 5 -12.87 -2.56 -12.90
CA GLU A 5 -11.87 -1.54 -13.24
C GLU A 5 -10.43 -2.05 -13.03
N LEU A 6 -10.29 -3.15 -12.31
CA LEU A 6 -9.03 -3.74 -11.88
C LEU A 6 -9.17 -5.26 -11.76
N ILE A 7 -8.10 -5.99 -12.03
CA ILE A 7 -7.95 -7.39 -11.61
C ILE A 7 -6.93 -7.41 -10.46
N THR A 8 -7.26 -8.08 -9.36
CA THR A 8 -6.36 -8.18 -8.21
C THR A 8 -5.95 -9.64 -7.98
N ILE A 9 -4.64 -9.90 -7.97
CA ILE A 9 -4.06 -11.22 -7.71
C ILE A 9 -3.30 -11.14 -6.39
N ILE A 10 -3.81 -11.84 -5.37
CA ILE A 10 -3.25 -11.85 -4.03
C ILE A 10 -2.89 -13.27 -3.61
N GLY A 11 -1.98 -13.37 -2.65
CA GLY A 11 -1.56 -14.66 -2.09
C GLY A 11 -0.21 -14.58 -1.39
N PRO A 12 0.23 -15.63 -0.71
CA PRO A 12 1.49 -15.65 0.02
C PRO A 12 2.70 -15.54 -0.90
N THR A 13 3.86 -15.18 -0.32
CA THR A 13 5.12 -15.17 -1.05
C THR A 13 5.43 -16.55 -1.63
N ALA A 14 6.07 -16.60 -2.80
CA ALA A 14 6.42 -17.83 -3.52
C ALA A 14 5.24 -18.71 -3.98
N SER A 15 4.03 -18.16 -4.10
CA SER A 15 2.84 -18.89 -4.63
C SER A 15 2.68 -18.81 -6.15
N GLY A 16 3.65 -18.27 -6.90
CA GLY A 16 3.57 -18.13 -8.35
C GLY A 16 2.70 -16.97 -8.87
N LYS A 17 2.29 -16.04 -7.98
CA LYS A 17 1.43 -14.89 -8.35
C LYS A 17 1.98 -14.09 -9.52
N THR A 18 3.28 -13.79 -9.49
CA THR A 18 3.93 -12.91 -10.48
C THR A 18 3.90 -13.55 -11.87
N ALA A 19 4.30 -14.81 -11.98
CA ALA A 19 4.26 -15.55 -13.24
C ALA A 19 2.82 -15.67 -13.78
N PHE A 20 1.83 -15.93 -12.90
CA PHE A 20 0.42 -15.96 -13.29
C PHE A 20 -0.07 -14.58 -13.76
N ALA A 21 0.26 -13.52 -13.02
CA ALA A 21 -0.10 -12.16 -13.39
C ALA A 21 0.51 -11.75 -14.73
N ALA A 22 1.77 -12.09 -14.97
CA ALA A 22 2.46 -11.80 -16.22
C ALA A 22 1.84 -12.54 -17.41
N ALA A 23 1.53 -13.83 -17.25
CA ALA A 23 0.85 -14.62 -18.29
C ALA A 23 -0.55 -14.05 -18.60
N LEU A 24 -1.29 -13.63 -17.56
CA LEU A 24 -2.59 -12.99 -17.73
C LEU A 24 -2.47 -11.63 -18.42
N ALA A 25 -1.50 -10.79 -18.00
CA ALA A 25 -1.23 -9.49 -18.61
C ALA A 25 -0.85 -9.60 -20.08
N ALA A 26 -0.05 -10.62 -20.45
CA ALA A 26 0.27 -10.91 -21.83
C ALA A 26 -0.97 -11.20 -22.69
N ARG A 27 -1.92 -12.00 -22.16
CA ARG A 27 -3.16 -12.35 -22.85
C ARG A 27 -4.14 -11.20 -22.98
N LEU A 28 -4.18 -10.31 -21.97
CA LEU A 28 -5.08 -9.15 -21.95
C LEU A 28 -4.46 -7.90 -22.55
N ASP A 29 -3.23 -7.98 -23.03
CA ASP A 29 -2.42 -6.83 -23.48
C ASP A 29 -2.44 -5.68 -22.49
N THR A 30 -2.16 -5.96 -21.21
CA THR A 30 -2.21 -4.99 -20.14
C THR A 30 -0.91 -4.92 -19.33
N GLU A 31 -0.94 -4.16 -18.23
CA GLU A 31 0.22 -3.82 -17.42
C GLU A 31 -0.06 -4.20 -15.96
N ILE A 32 1.00 -4.46 -15.20
CA ILE A 32 0.92 -4.92 -13.81
C ILE A 32 1.34 -3.78 -12.87
N ILE A 33 0.62 -3.60 -11.78
CA ILE A 33 1.00 -2.72 -10.66
C ILE A 33 1.37 -3.63 -9.48
N SER A 34 2.59 -3.49 -8.95
CA SER A 34 3.02 -4.28 -7.79
C SER A 34 2.34 -3.79 -6.50
N GLY A 35 1.78 -4.72 -5.73
CA GLY A 35 1.25 -4.51 -4.38
C GLY A 35 2.16 -5.08 -3.29
N ASP A 36 3.48 -4.99 -3.45
CA ASP A 36 4.47 -5.51 -2.51
C ASP A 36 5.35 -4.39 -1.95
N SER A 37 5.32 -4.20 -0.63
CA SER A 37 6.06 -3.12 0.05
C SER A 37 7.59 -3.28 0.04
N ARG A 38 8.11 -4.44 -0.34
CA ARG A 38 9.55 -4.69 -0.42
C ARG A 38 10.09 -4.50 -1.82
N GLN A 39 9.27 -4.74 -2.84
CA GLN A 39 9.67 -4.63 -4.23
C GLN A 39 9.86 -3.18 -4.70
N VAL A 40 9.37 -2.20 -3.96
CA VAL A 40 9.52 -0.77 -4.27
C VAL A 40 10.98 -0.30 -4.20
N TYR A 41 11.84 -0.98 -3.42
CA TYR A 41 13.22 -0.55 -3.20
C TYR A 41 14.18 -1.11 -4.25
N ARG A 42 14.97 -0.22 -4.86
CA ARG A 42 16.03 -0.57 -5.82
C ARG A 42 17.09 -1.46 -5.20
N SER A 43 17.64 -2.39 -5.97
CA SER A 43 18.73 -3.27 -5.55
C SER A 43 18.44 -4.16 -4.33
N MET A 44 17.17 -4.21 -3.87
CA MET A 44 16.74 -5.15 -2.84
C MET A 44 16.12 -6.37 -3.51
N ASP A 45 16.92 -7.20 -4.18
CA ASP A 45 16.44 -8.29 -5.04
C ASP A 45 16.38 -9.63 -4.29
N ILE A 46 17.27 -9.83 -3.30
CA ILE A 46 17.34 -11.06 -2.52
C ILE A 46 16.31 -11.01 -1.37
N GLY A 47 15.47 -12.04 -1.25
CA GLY A 47 14.51 -12.18 -0.15
C GLY A 47 13.25 -11.30 -0.25
N THR A 48 13.09 -10.55 -1.33
CA THR A 48 11.91 -9.70 -1.57
C THR A 48 10.89 -10.32 -2.54
N GLY A 49 11.24 -11.47 -3.13
CA GLY A 49 10.41 -12.09 -4.17
C GLY A 49 10.34 -11.29 -5.47
N LYS A 50 11.28 -10.36 -5.68
CA LYS A 50 11.40 -9.56 -6.89
C LYS A 50 12.18 -10.36 -7.94
N ASP A 51 11.47 -11.18 -8.71
CA ASP A 51 12.05 -11.87 -9.87
C ASP A 51 11.55 -11.18 -11.14
N LEU A 52 12.39 -10.33 -11.72
CA LEU A 52 12.04 -9.58 -12.92
C LEU A 52 11.97 -10.49 -14.18
N ALA A 53 12.54 -11.67 -14.12
CA ALA A 53 12.42 -12.67 -15.21
C ALA A 53 10.97 -13.16 -15.35
N ASP A 54 10.20 -13.19 -14.27
CA ASP A 54 8.77 -13.54 -14.31
C ASP A 54 7.93 -12.59 -15.19
N TYR A 55 8.42 -11.36 -15.41
CA TYR A 55 7.75 -10.38 -16.26
C TYR A 55 8.10 -10.52 -17.76
N VAL A 56 8.78 -11.59 -18.15
CA VAL A 56 9.05 -11.92 -19.56
C VAL A 56 8.22 -13.13 -19.97
N VAL A 57 7.26 -12.93 -20.86
CA VAL A 57 6.38 -14.00 -21.37
C VAL A 57 6.58 -14.11 -22.86
N ASP A 58 6.94 -15.32 -23.33
CA ASP A 58 7.23 -15.61 -24.75
C ASP A 58 8.24 -14.60 -25.38
N GLY A 59 9.29 -14.23 -24.61
CA GLY A 59 10.31 -13.29 -25.03
C GLY A 59 9.88 -11.81 -25.04
N LYS A 60 8.66 -11.51 -24.64
CA LYS A 60 8.12 -10.15 -24.56
C LYS A 60 8.08 -9.67 -23.11
N GLN A 61 8.65 -8.49 -22.85
CA GLN A 61 8.59 -7.83 -21.54
C GLN A 61 7.16 -7.34 -21.24
N ILE A 62 6.59 -7.78 -20.14
CA ILE A 62 5.33 -7.25 -19.61
C ILE A 62 5.61 -5.97 -18.82
N PRO A 63 4.96 -4.84 -19.12
CA PRO A 63 5.13 -3.62 -18.38
C PRO A 63 4.65 -3.76 -16.94
N TYR A 64 5.44 -3.24 -16.00
CA TYR A 64 5.11 -3.24 -14.58
C TYR A 64 5.39 -1.88 -13.95
N HIS A 65 4.70 -1.60 -12.85
CA HIS A 65 4.79 -0.35 -12.09
C HIS A 65 5.03 -0.64 -10.61
N LEU A 66 5.57 0.32 -9.89
CA LEU A 66 5.83 0.31 -8.45
C LEU A 66 6.85 -0.75 -8.01
N ILE A 67 7.79 -1.07 -8.90
CA ILE A 67 8.98 -1.87 -8.60
C ILE A 67 10.18 -0.97 -8.84
N ASP A 68 11.18 -1.01 -7.95
CA ASP A 68 12.42 -0.24 -8.04
C ASP A 68 12.22 1.29 -8.16
N ILE A 69 11.25 1.83 -7.45
CA ILE A 69 10.92 3.26 -7.48
C ILE A 69 11.61 4.08 -6.38
N CYS A 70 12.03 3.45 -5.26
CA CYS A 70 12.67 4.10 -4.11
C CYS A 70 14.09 3.60 -3.92
N ASN A 71 14.94 4.38 -3.23
CA ASN A 71 16.25 3.90 -2.80
C ASN A 71 16.15 3.24 -1.42
N PRO A 72 17.03 2.27 -1.10
CA PRO A 72 17.11 1.74 0.25
C PRO A 72 17.38 2.86 1.27
N GLY A 73 16.60 2.90 2.33
CA GLY A 73 16.64 3.96 3.34
C GLY A 73 15.61 5.09 3.16
N ASP A 74 15.06 5.25 1.97
CA ASP A 74 13.92 6.14 1.76
C ASP A 74 12.70 5.63 2.54
N LYS A 75 11.91 6.57 3.07
CA LYS A 75 10.63 6.23 3.70
C LYS A 75 9.57 6.14 2.61
N TYR A 76 9.02 4.95 2.44
CA TYR A 76 7.90 4.71 1.54
C TYR A 76 6.81 3.97 2.31
N ASN A 77 5.69 4.61 2.51
CA ASN A 77 4.60 4.12 3.35
C ASN A 77 3.31 3.93 2.52
N VAL A 78 2.23 3.52 3.16
CA VAL A 78 0.96 3.22 2.49
C VAL A 78 0.31 4.47 1.85
N PHE A 79 0.58 5.67 2.36
CA PHE A 79 0.08 6.92 1.78
C PHE A 79 0.75 7.19 0.41
N GLU A 80 2.09 7.10 0.35
CA GLU A 80 2.83 7.24 -0.90
C GLU A 80 2.45 6.15 -1.90
N TYR A 81 2.31 4.90 -1.41
CA TYR A 81 1.88 3.79 -2.24
C TYR A 81 0.51 4.05 -2.87
N GLN A 82 -0.48 4.47 -2.09
CA GLN A 82 -1.82 4.75 -2.60
C GLN A 82 -1.79 5.83 -3.69
N HIS A 83 -1.03 6.91 -3.46
CA HIS A 83 -0.87 7.98 -4.44
C HIS A 83 -0.26 7.47 -5.75
N ASP A 84 0.86 6.76 -5.67
CA ASP A 84 1.57 6.25 -6.85
C ASP A 84 0.78 5.14 -7.56
N PHE A 85 0.03 4.33 -6.81
CA PHE A 85 -0.89 3.34 -7.37
C PHE A 85 -1.95 4.03 -8.24
N HIS A 86 -2.63 5.05 -7.74
CA HIS A 86 -3.68 5.73 -8.50
C HIS A 86 -3.11 6.41 -9.75
N LYS A 87 -1.91 6.95 -9.67
CA LYS A 87 -1.22 7.50 -10.86
C LYS A 87 -0.99 6.43 -11.92
N ALA A 88 -0.40 5.29 -11.55
CA ALA A 88 -0.16 4.18 -12.47
C ALA A 88 -1.48 3.59 -13.00
N PHE A 89 -2.49 3.43 -12.13
CA PHE A 89 -3.81 2.95 -12.49
C PHE A 89 -4.46 3.84 -13.56
N GLU A 90 -4.46 5.15 -13.37
CA GLU A 90 -5.02 6.08 -14.34
C GLU A 90 -4.25 6.08 -15.67
N GLU A 91 -2.92 5.99 -15.62
CA GLU A 91 -2.08 5.91 -16.82
C GLU A 91 -2.43 4.68 -17.67
N ILE A 92 -2.63 3.52 -17.04
CA ILE A 92 -3.02 2.28 -17.73
C ILE A 92 -4.46 2.40 -18.27
N ARG A 93 -5.38 2.94 -17.47
CA ARG A 93 -6.78 3.16 -17.88
C ARG A 93 -6.92 4.13 -19.05
N LYS A 94 -6.11 5.18 -19.11
CA LYS A 94 -6.07 6.12 -20.25
C LYS A 94 -5.65 5.46 -21.56
N LYS A 95 -4.88 4.35 -21.49
CA LYS A 95 -4.54 3.51 -22.65
C LYS A 95 -5.69 2.56 -23.05
N GLY A 96 -6.83 2.61 -22.37
CA GLY A 96 -7.96 1.70 -22.61
C GLY A 96 -7.76 0.28 -22.06
N LYS A 97 -6.75 0.06 -21.19
CA LYS A 97 -6.38 -1.24 -20.65
C LYS A 97 -6.98 -1.47 -19.27
N LEU A 98 -7.17 -2.73 -18.89
CA LEU A 98 -7.62 -3.14 -17.56
C LEU A 98 -6.40 -3.51 -16.72
N PRO A 99 -6.01 -2.68 -15.70
CA PRO A 99 -4.81 -2.94 -14.90
C PRO A 99 -4.89 -4.24 -14.10
N ILE A 100 -3.73 -4.84 -13.80
CA ILE A 100 -3.61 -5.96 -12.87
C ILE A 100 -2.82 -5.49 -11.64
N LEU A 101 -3.42 -5.57 -10.45
CA LEU A 101 -2.73 -5.41 -9.17
C LEU A 101 -2.24 -6.78 -8.70
N CYS A 102 -0.94 -6.94 -8.50
CA CYS A 102 -0.36 -8.21 -8.06
C CYS A 102 0.52 -7.99 -6.83
N GLY A 103 0.24 -8.68 -5.72
CA GLY A 103 1.08 -8.54 -4.54
C GLY A 103 0.61 -9.31 -3.31
N GLY A 104 1.36 -9.11 -2.20
CA GLY A 104 1.12 -9.78 -0.92
C GLY A 104 1.00 -8.83 0.27
N THR A 105 1.17 -7.51 0.08
CA THR A 105 1.07 -6.54 1.18
C THR A 105 -0.39 -6.11 1.37
N GLY A 106 -1.09 -6.78 2.30
CA GLY A 106 -2.53 -6.58 2.52
C GLY A 106 -2.93 -5.12 2.72
N MET A 107 -2.18 -4.37 3.55
CA MET A 107 -2.46 -2.94 3.80
C MET A 107 -2.38 -2.09 2.51
N TYR A 108 -1.44 -2.37 1.61
CA TYR A 108 -1.34 -1.68 0.33
C TYR A 108 -2.55 -1.96 -0.55
N ILE A 109 -2.87 -3.24 -0.70
CA ILE A 109 -3.98 -3.70 -1.53
C ILE A 109 -5.32 -3.16 -0.98
N GLU A 110 -5.54 -3.29 0.31
CA GLU A 110 -6.77 -2.86 0.95
C GLU A 110 -6.96 -1.34 0.88
N SER A 111 -5.88 -0.55 1.04
CA SER A 111 -5.93 0.90 0.97
C SER A 111 -6.46 1.41 -0.38
N VAL A 112 -6.07 0.76 -1.48
CA VAL A 112 -6.50 1.18 -2.82
C VAL A 112 -7.86 0.59 -3.20
N LEU A 113 -8.16 -0.66 -2.83
CA LEU A 113 -9.46 -1.26 -3.14
C LEU A 113 -10.61 -0.61 -2.37
N ARG A 114 -10.38 -0.23 -1.11
CA ARG A 114 -11.40 0.40 -0.27
C ARG A 114 -11.37 1.93 -0.31
N GLY A 115 -10.39 2.52 -1.00
CA GLY A 115 -10.23 3.97 -1.03
C GLY A 115 -10.01 4.55 0.37
N PHE A 116 -9.03 4.03 1.12
CA PHE A 116 -8.76 4.54 2.47
C PHE A 116 -8.43 6.02 2.41
N LYS A 117 -9.05 6.78 3.32
CA LYS A 117 -8.73 8.20 3.51
C LYS A 117 -7.43 8.30 4.32
N LEU A 118 -6.33 8.30 3.60
CA LEU A 118 -5.00 8.43 4.20
C LEU A 118 -4.55 9.88 4.15
N LEU A 119 -3.89 10.34 5.21
CA LEU A 119 -3.26 11.64 5.27
C LEU A 119 -1.76 11.50 5.39
N ASP A 120 -1.04 12.42 4.79
CA ASP A 120 0.38 12.60 5.06
C ASP A 120 0.56 13.29 6.40
N VAL A 121 0.65 12.50 7.46
CA VAL A 121 0.86 13.00 8.81
C VAL A 121 2.37 13.02 9.11
N PRO A 122 2.99 14.20 9.20
CA PRO A 122 4.41 14.31 9.53
C PRO A 122 4.69 13.78 10.94
N GLN A 123 5.93 13.38 11.20
CA GLN A 123 6.34 13.06 12.56
C GLN A 123 6.37 14.33 13.41
N ASN A 124 5.86 14.26 14.63
CA ASN A 124 5.89 15.33 15.62
C ASN A 124 6.93 15.04 16.70
N PRO A 125 8.19 15.55 16.58
CA PRO A 125 9.24 15.26 17.53
C PRO A 125 8.91 15.73 18.95
N ALA A 126 8.23 16.86 19.10
CA ALA A 126 7.85 17.40 20.42
C ALA A 126 6.82 16.48 21.12
N LEU A 127 5.81 16.02 20.40
CA LEU A 127 4.84 15.07 20.91
C LEU A 127 5.50 13.73 21.27
N ARG A 128 6.39 13.22 20.42
CA ARG A 128 7.14 11.98 20.69
C ARG A 128 7.98 12.07 21.95
N GLU A 129 8.66 13.18 22.18
CA GLU A 129 9.46 13.38 23.39
C GLU A 129 8.56 13.45 24.63
N SER A 130 7.39 14.06 24.56
CA SER A 130 6.42 14.12 25.68
C SER A 130 5.80 12.74 26.02
N LEU A 131 5.76 11.83 25.04
CA LEU A 131 5.25 10.46 25.21
C LEU A 131 6.33 9.44 25.55
N LYS A 132 7.58 9.84 25.50
CA LYS A 132 8.74 8.98 25.76
C LYS A 132 8.74 8.48 27.21
N GLY A 133 8.99 7.20 27.38
CA GLY A 133 9.02 6.56 28.70
C GLY A 133 7.66 6.22 29.30
N LYS A 134 6.55 6.58 28.65
CA LYS A 134 5.22 6.14 29.07
C LYS A 134 5.04 4.65 28.80
N SER A 135 4.38 3.96 29.71
CA SER A 135 3.97 2.56 29.53
C SER A 135 2.93 2.41 28.43
N LEU A 136 2.81 1.20 27.89
CA LEU A 136 1.80 0.94 26.86
C LEU A 136 0.38 1.23 27.35
N ALA A 137 0.06 0.94 28.61
CA ALA A 137 -1.24 1.22 29.22
C ALA A 137 -1.54 2.73 29.30
N GLU A 138 -0.54 3.56 29.61
CA GLU A 138 -0.70 5.02 29.62
C GLU A 138 -0.91 5.55 28.19
N LEU A 139 -0.18 5.03 27.20
CA LEU A 139 -0.37 5.39 25.80
C LEU A 139 -1.75 4.97 25.28
N GLU A 140 -2.24 3.80 25.67
CA GLU A 140 -3.58 3.33 25.35
C GLU A 140 -4.66 4.26 25.92
N GLN A 141 -4.52 4.70 27.18
CA GLN A 141 -5.42 5.68 27.80
C GLN A 141 -5.41 7.01 27.06
N ILE A 142 -4.23 7.50 26.68
CA ILE A 142 -4.11 8.72 25.89
C ILE A 142 -4.83 8.55 24.55
N LEU A 143 -4.58 7.46 23.81
CA LEU A 143 -5.23 7.20 22.53
C LEU A 143 -6.76 7.06 22.68
N ALA A 144 -7.22 6.42 23.75
CA ALA A 144 -8.65 6.28 24.04
C ALA A 144 -9.37 7.62 24.29
N SER A 145 -8.64 8.67 24.68
CA SER A 145 -9.19 10.02 24.78
C SER A 145 -9.46 10.69 23.44
N TYR A 146 -8.88 10.17 22.36
CA TYR A 146 -9.05 10.69 21.00
C TYR A 146 -10.13 9.92 20.22
N LYS A 147 -10.13 8.59 20.34
CA LYS A 147 -11.06 7.71 19.59
C LYS A 147 -11.45 6.47 20.38
N VAL A 148 -12.59 5.90 20.02
CA VAL A 148 -12.95 4.57 20.51
C VAL A 148 -12.03 3.53 19.89
N LEU A 149 -11.38 2.71 20.71
CA LEU A 149 -10.48 1.65 20.26
C LEU A 149 -11.29 0.42 19.84
N HIS A 150 -11.40 0.18 18.54
CA HIS A 150 -12.12 -0.97 17.99
C HIS A 150 -11.26 -2.23 17.85
N ASN A 151 -9.92 -2.08 17.89
CA ASN A 151 -8.97 -3.20 17.82
C ASN A 151 -7.72 -2.90 18.67
N LYS A 152 -6.91 -3.92 18.89
CA LYS A 152 -5.65 -3.81 19.64
C LYS A 152 -4.43 -3.51 18.79
N THR A 153 -4.57 -3.41 17.47
CA THR A 153 -3.44 -3.26 16.53
C THR A 153 -2.68 -1.95 16.76
N ASP A 154 -3.38 -0.87 17.09
CA ASP A 154 -2.78 0.45 17.34
C ASP A 154 -2.01 0.49 18.67
N VAL A 155 -2.29 -0.44 19.59
CA VAL A 155 -1.73 -0.47 20.94
C VAL A 155 -0.96 -1.77 21.24
N ASP A 156 -0.54 -2.52 20.23
CA ASP A 156 0.27 -3.73 20.42
C ASP A 156 1.77 -3.42 20.66
N SER A 157 2.20 -2.19 20.42
CA SER A 157 3.53 -1.69 20.76
C SER A 157 3.52 -0.18 21.06
N ALA A 158 4.46 0.28 21.88
CA ALA A 158 4.59 1.71 22.20
C ALA A 158 4.79 2.57 20.94
N GLN A 159 5.56 2.09 19.95
CA GLN A 159 5.80 2.80 18.70
C GLN A 159 4.50 3.00 17.91
N ARG A 160 3.64 1.98 17.82
CA ARG A 160 2.35 2.06 17.14
C ARG A 160 1.38 2.96 17.89
N ALA A 161 1.31 2.85 19.22
CA ALA A 161 0.47 3.72 20.04
C ALA A 161 0.86 5.20 19.88
N ILE A 162 2.16 5.52 19.95
CA ILE A 162 2.66 6.87 19.71
C ILE A 162 2.28 7.37 18.32
N ARG A 163 2.44 6.52 17.29
CA ARG A 163 2.07 6.89 15.93
C ARG A 163 0.57 7.13 15.77
N ALA A 164 -0.25 6.31 16.38
CA ALA A 164 -1.70 6.50 16.39
C ALA A 164 -2.09 7.83 17.08
N ILE A 165 -1.46 8.16 18.21
CA ILE A 165 -1.68 9.44 18.90
C ILE A 165 -1.25 10.63 18.03
N GLU A 166 -0.10 10.53 17.32
CA GLU A 166 0.33 11.59 16.36
C GLU A 166 -0.72 11.84 15.28
N ILE A 167 -1.28 10.77 14.73
CA ILE A 167 -2.29 10.87 13.69
C ILE A 167 -3.55 11.57 14.23
N GLU A 168 -4.04 11.16 15.39
CA GLU A 168 -5.24 11.75 15.99
C GLU A 168 -5.02 13.22 16.40
N GLU A 169 -3.83 13.56 16.91
CA GLU A 169 -3.49 14.96 17.23
C GLU A 169 -3.47 15.82 15.96
N PHE A 170 -2.89 15.31 14.89
CA PHE A 170 -2.86 16.00 13.59
C PHE A 170 -4.28 16.27 13.07
N TYR A 171 -5.17 15.26 13.16
CA TYR A 171 -6.57 15.43 12.77
C TYR A 171 -7.34 16.50 13.55
N LYS A 172 -6.92 16.81 14.79
CA LYS A 172 -7.55 17.89 15.57
C LYS A 172 -7.10 19.27 15.12
N THR A 173 -5.87 19.39 14.67
CA THR A 173 -5.23 20.69 14.41
C THR A 173 -5.29 21.12 12.96
N GLU A 174 -5.37 20.17 12.04
CA GLU A 174 -5.38 20.44 10.60
C GLU A 174 -6.63 19.88 9.92
N ALA A 175 -7.24 20.71 9.08
CA ALA A 175 -8.28 20.22 8.17
C ALA A 175 -7.62 19.31 7.13
N PRO A 176 -8.02 18.03 7.01
CA PRO A 176 -7.38 17.11 6.09
C PRO A 176 -7.45 17.60 4.66
N ASP A 177 -6.33 17.54 3.94
CA ASP A 177 -6.33 17.67 2.49
C ASP A 177 -7.17 16.51 1.93
N LYS A 178 -8.32 16.85 1.35
CA LYS A 178 -9.36 15.89 0.97
C LYS A 178 -9.03 15.21 -0.36
N ARG A 179 -7.90 14.53 -0.46
CA ARG A 179 -7.72 13.55 -1.54
C ARG A 179 -8.52 12.30 -1.19
N GLU A 180 -9.74 12.25 -1.66
CA GLU A 180 -10.59 11.08 -1.51
C GLU A 180 -10.48 10.25 -2.80
N TYR A 181 -9.92 9.04 -2.67
CA TYR A 181 -9.99 8.05 -3.72
C TYR A 181 -11.26 7.22 -3.54
N ALA A 182 -12.02 7.05 -4.62
CA ALA A 182 -13.17 6.16 -4.60
C ALA A 182 -12.73 4.70 -4.49
N PRO A 183 -13.49 3.83 -3.83
CA PRO A 183 -13.28 2.40 -3.87
C PRO A 183 -13.28 1.87 -5.32
N ILE A 184 -12.34 0.97 -5.63
CA ILE A 184 -12.20 0.38 -6.96
C ILE A 184 -12.91 -0.96 -7.01
N LEU A 185 -13.79 -1.15 -7.98
CA LEU A 185 -14.44 -2.44 -8.21
C LEU A 185 -13.46 -3.40 -8.90
N SER A 186 -12.96 -4.36 -8.16
CA SER A 186 -11.97 -5.33 -8.62
C SER A 186 -12.53 -6.75 -8.70
N LEU A 187 -12.09 -7.50 -9.71
CA LEU A 187 -12.14 -8.95 -9.71
C LEU A 187 -10.92 -9.47 -8.93
N ILE A 188 -11.15 -10.19 -7.82
CA ILE A 188 -10.07 -10.69 -6.95
C ILE A 188 -9.86 -12.18 -7.21
N HIS A 189 -8.59 -12.55 -7.40
CA HIS A 189 -8.11 -13.93 -7.43
C HIS A 189 -7.13 -14.15 -6.27
N ILE A 190 -7.33 -15.23 -5.50
CA ILE A 190 -6.55 -15.57 -4.31
C ILE A 190 -5.79 -16.86 -4.58
#